data_47c4e52251b3ee8e1befebe815fd683e
#
_entry.id   47c4e52251b3ee8e1befebe815fd683e
#
_cell.length_a   1.000
_cell.length_b   1.000
_cell.length_c   1.000
_cell.angle_alpha   90.00
_cell.angle_beta   90.00
_cell.angle_gamma   90.00
#
_symmetry.space_group_name_H-M   'P 1'
#
loop_
_entity.id
_entity.type
_entity.pdbx_description
1 polymer ?
#
loop_
_entity_poly.entity_id
_entity_poly.type
_entity_poly.pdbx_seq_one_letter_code
_entity_poly.pdbx_strand_id
1 'polypeptide(L)'
;MKKRFLLVLATLFASVVLHAQFAQMSLLTPHYYPGEVYFKDGHVEEFAELELPRVGKNKLGVKKNAEDKGHVEINAADIIGIKIWHKDFPDKKHVLYYIHARKSFMQSEHQWGNPVMGSAWGVVFQCEMNYQMDKKTGDFNFIKFVGGNGPDTPTLYYLVRPGWEQAELLLFNGGFPQKKKSAELFAENEEIATAIKKGKLKGSDMQYILDEMAGGKPMEMPVKIIPEVKTDSVSNGVVGDDE
;
A
#
# COMPACT_ATOMS: atom_id res chain seq x y z
N MET A 1 -44.09 31.18 6.49
CA MET A 1 -42.63 31.13 6.49
C MET A 1 -42.07 29.89 7.17
N LYS A 2 -42.47 29.47 8.36
CA LYS A 2 -41.94 28.29 9.09
C LYS A 2 -41.99 26.97 8.31
N LYS A 3 -43.08 26.65 7.56
CA LYS A 3 -43.19 25.39 6.78
C LYS A 3 -42.19 25.29 5.61
N ARG A 4 -41.89 26.41 4.93
CA ARG A 4 -40.91 26.43 3.83
C ARG A 4 -39.49 26.28 4.32
N PHE A 5 -39.19 26.83 5.50
CA PHE A 5 -37.87 26.68 6.12
C PHE A 5 -37.59 25.24 6.57
N LEU A 6 -38.62 24.56 7.12
CA LEU A 6 -38.52 23.15 7.52
C LEU A 6 -38.29 22.23 6.32
N LEU A 7 -38.93 22.54 5.16
CA LEU A 7 -38.75 21.73 3.94
C LEU A 7 -37.35 21.86 3.37
N VAL A 8 -36.78 23.08 3.36
CA VAL A 8 -35.40 23.32 2.91
C VAL A 8 -34.40 22.65 3.85
N LEU A 9 -34.63 22.69 5.16
CA LEU A 9 -33.76 21.99 6.11
C LEU A 9 -33.81 20.47 5.94
N ALA A 10 -34.99 19.90 5.72
CA ALA A 10 -35.17 18.45 5.47
C ALA A 10 -34.49 17.99 4.17
N THR A 11 -34.57 18.79 3.10
CA THR A 11 -33.86 18.47 1.83
C THR A 11 -32.36 18.59 1.95
N LEU A 12 -31.84 19.57 2.70
CA LEU A 12 -30.40 19.67 3.01
C LEU A 12 -29.91 18.48 3.83
N PHE A 13 -30.64 18.07 4.87
CA PHE A 13 -30.30 16.89 5.66
C PHE A 13 -30.35 15.61 4.83
N ALA A 14 -31.37 15.42 3.99
CA ALA A 14 -31.47 14.26 3.11
C ALA A 14 -30.30 14.19 2.11
N SER A 15 -29.88 15.32 1.56
CA SER A 15 -28.74 15.34 0.64
C SER A 15 -27.40 14.99 1.32
N VAL A 16 -27.17 15.47 2.54
CA VAL A 16 -25.96 15.15 3.31
C VAL A 16 -25.92 13.67 3.69
N VAL A 17 -27.04 13.10 4.12
CA VAL A 17 -27.14 11.66 4.47
C VAL A 17 -26.95 10.79 3.22
N LEU A 18 -27.53 11.17 2.07
CA LEU A 18 -27.34 10.45 0.82
C LEU A 18 -25.85 10.47 0.38
N HIS A 19 -25.19 11.63 0.44
CA HIS A 19 -23.76 11.72 0.08
C HIS A 19 -22.87 10.89 1.00
N ALA A 20 -23.18 10.86 2.31
CA ALA A 20 -22.43 10.02 3.26
C ALA A 20 -22.65 8.52 2.99
N GLN A 21 -23.86 8.11 2.63
CA GLN A 21 -24.15 6.72 2.26
C GLN A 21 -23.51 6.33 0.93
N PHE A 22 -23.49 7.21 -0.07
CA PHE A 22 -22.80 6.95 -1.35
C PHE A 22 -21.28 6.85 -1.14
N ALA A 23 -20.68 7.68 -0.31
CA ALA A 23 -19.26 7.58 0.04
C ALA A 23 -18.95 6.24 0.74
N GLN A 24 -19.77 5.80 1.67
CA GLN A 24 -19.61 4.49 2.32
C GLN A 24 -19.79 3.32 1.34
N MET A 25 -20.75 3.39 0.42
CA MET A 25 -20.95 2.35 -0.58
C MET A 25 -19.77 2.24 -1.56
N SER A 26 -19.16 3.36 -1.95
CA SER A 26 -17.97 3.34 -2.83
C SER A 26 -16.76 2.68 -2.16
N LEU A 27 -16.65 2.76 -0.83
CA LEU A 27 -15.61 2.08 -0.04
C LEU A 27 -15.82 0.57 0.06
N LEU A 28 -17.06 0.11 -0.07
CA LEU A 28 -17.42 -1.32 0.00
C LEU A 28 -17.34 -2.00 -1.38
N THR A 29 -17.41 -1.24 -2.46
CA THR A 29 -17.36 -1.78 -3.82
C THR A 29 -15.90 -2.14 -4.18
N PRO A 30 -15.64 -3.38 -4.61
CA PRO A 30 -14.33 -3.75 -5.09
C PRO A 30 -13.98 -2.97 -6.36
N HIS A 31 -12.75 -2.51 -6.46
CA HIS A 31 -12.20 -1.90 -7.66
C HIS A 31 -11.20 -2.86 -8.29
N TYR A 32 -11.28 -3.05 -9.59
CA TYR A 32 -10.45 -3.97 -10.35
C TYR A 32 -9.63 -3.23 -11.40
N TYR A 33 -8.37 -3.63 -11.52
CA TYR A 33 -7.42 -3.04 -12.46
C TYR A 33 -6.56 -4.13 -13.08
N PRO A 34 -6.01 -3.94 -14.28
CA PRO A 34 -4.98 -4.83 -14.81
C PRO A 34 -3.79 -4.88 -13.86
N GLY A 35 -3.16 -6.05 -13.72
CA GLY A 35 -2.04 -6.17 -12.79
C GLY A 35 -1.28 -7.49 -12.87
N GLU A 36 -0.16 -7.50 -12.19
CA GLU A 36 0.72 -8.65 -11.99
C GLU A 36 0.71 -9.04 -10.51
N VAL A 37 0.67 -10.32 -10.22
CA VAL A 37 0.80 -10.88 -8.88
C VAL A 37 2.13 -11.62 -8.78
N TYR A 38 2.90 -11.30 -7.76
CA TYR A 38 4.19 -11.88 -7.43
C TYR A 38 4.03 -12.85 -6.27
N PHE A 39 4.15 -14.13 -6.53
CA PHE A 39 3.95 -15.18 -5.54
C PHE A 39 5.23 -15.53 -4.78
N LYS A 40 5.07 -16.08 -3.57
CA LYS A 40 6.19 -16.45 -2.69
C LYS A 40 7.08 -17.57 -3.23
N ASP A 41 6.54 -18.40 -4.10
CA ASP A 41 7.28 -19.46 -4.81
C ASP A 41 8.11 -18.95 -6.00
N GLY A 42 8.04 -17.65 -6.28
CA GLY A 42 8.83 -16.96 -7.30
C GLY A 42 8.15 -16.82 -8.66
N HIS A 43 6.97 -17.42 -8.86
CA HIS A 43 6.27 -17.20 -10.13
C HIS A 43 5.52 -15.84 -10.14
N VAL A 44 5.30 -15.32 -11.33
CA VAL A 44 4.56 -14.10 -11.58
C VAL A 44 3.42 -14.39 -12.54
N GLU A 45 2.26 -13.88 -12.24
CA GLU A 45 1.07 -14.07 -13.05
C GLU A 45 0.39 -12.74 -13.36
N GLU A 46 0.05 -12.53 -14.65
CA GLU A 46 -0.69 -11.35 -15.10
C GLU A 46 -2.19 -11.63 -15.13
N PHE A 47 -2.97 -10.63 -14.70
CA PHE A 47 -4.42 -10.67 -14.63
C PHE A 47 -5.03 -9.47 -15.34
N ALA A 48 -6.08 -9.73 -16.12
CA ALA A 48 -6.87 -8.68 -16.76
C ALA A 48 -7.62 -7.82 -15.73
N GLU A 49 -8.04 -8.44 -14.62
CA GLU A 49 -8.66 -7.78 -13.50
C GLU A 49 -8.09 -8.32 -12.19
N LEU A 50 -7.49 -7.44 -11.41
CA LEU A 50 -6.97 -7.69 -10.07
C LEU A 50 -7.64 -6.73 -9.09
N GLU A 51 -8.24 -7.25 -8.02
CA GLU A 51 -8.88 -6.44 -6.99
C GLU A 51 -7.86 -5.55 -6.29
N LEU A 52 -8.17 -4.25 -6.20
CA LEU A 52 -7.39 -3.33 -5.40
C LEU A 52 -7.52 -3.70 -3.92
N PRO A 53 -6.42 -3.98 -3.21
CA PRO A 53 -6.46 -4.42 -1.83
C PRO A 53 -7.16 -3.43 -0.91
N ARG A 54 -7.89 -3.96 0.05
CA ARG A 54 -8.53 -3.21 1.13
C ARG A 54 -8.03 -3.70 2.48
N VAL A 55 -8.09 -2.83 3.48
CA VAL A 55 -7.70 -3.18 4.85
C VAL A 55 -8.40 -4.45 5.33
N GLY A 56 -7.63 -5.33 5.93
CA GLY A 56 -8.11 -6.58 6.51
C GLY A 56 -8.48 -7.67 5.51
N LYS A 57 -8.38 -7.41 4.20
CA LYS A 57 -8.58 -8.44 3.18
C LYS A 57 -7.33 -9.31 3.05
N ASN A 58 -7.53 -10.60 3.26
CA ASN A 58 -6.53 -11.65 3.11
C ASN A 58 -6.71 -12.47 1.81
N LYS A 59 -7.64 -12.04 0.96
CA LYS A 59 -7.90 -12.62 -0.35
C LYS A 59 -8.11 -11.52 -1.37
N LEU A 60 -7.71 -11.76 -2.61
CA LEU A 60 -7.91 -10.87 -3.75
C LEU A 60 -8.75 -11.57 -4.80
N GLY A 61 -9.77 -10.87 -5.31
CA GLY A 61 -10.52 -11.29 -6.47
C GLY A 61 -9.71 -11.03 -7.75
N VAL A 62 -9.58 -12.03 -8.60
CA VAL A 62 -8.84 -11.92 -9.86
C VAL A 62 -9.60 -12.50 -11.03
N LYS A 63 -9.37 -11.98 -12.24
CA LYS A 63 -9.72 -12.59 -13.51
C LYS A 63 -8.48 -12.71 -14.39
N LYS A 64 -8.23 -13.90 -14.91
CA LYS A 64 -7.09 -14.14 -15.82
C LYS A 64 -7.27 -13.40 -17.13
N ASN A 65 -8.44 -13.59 -17.77
CA ASN A 65 -8.80 -12.96 -19.03
C ASN A 65 -10.05 -12.09 -18.86
N ALA A 66 -10.21 -11.08 -19.69
CA ALA A 66 -11.35 -10.19 -19.62
C ALA A 66 -12.70 -10.91 -19.86
N GLU A 67 -12.67 -12.00 -20.64
CA GLU A 67 -13.84 -12.80 -21.02
C GLU A 67 -14.26 -13.80 -19.93
N ASP A 68 -13.45 -14.02 -18.89
CA ASP A 68 -13.73 -14.97 -17.83
C ASP A 68 -15.03 -14.62 -17.10
N LYS A 69 -15.82 -15.65 -16.76
CA LYS A 69 -17.05 -15.46 -16.00
C LYS A 69 -16.75 -15.42 -14.50
N GLY A 70 -16.84 -14.23 -13.93
CA GLY A 70 -16.64 -14.03 -12.48
C GLY A 70 -15.16 -13.94 -12.09
N HIS A 71 -14.93 -13.67 -10.81
CA HIS A 71 -13.60 -13.57 -10.21
C HIS A 71 -13.30 -14.83 -9.40
N VAL A 72 -12.04 -15.26 -9.45
CA VAL A 72 -11.49 -16.29 -8.58
C VAL A 72 -10.77 -15.60 -7.42
N GLU A 73 -10.84 -16.15 -6.22
CA GLU A 73 -10.10 -15.63 -5.07
C GLU A 73 -8.73 -16.29 -4.95
N ILE A 74 -7.68 -15.50 -4.81
CA ILE A 74 -6.34 -15.94 -4.43
C ILE A 74 -6.03 -15.51 -3.00
N ASN A 75 -5.28 -16.33 -2.25
CA ASN A 75 -4.92 -16.03 -0.88
C ASN A 75 -3.73 -15.08 -0.84
N ALA A 76 -3.88 -13.93 -0.17
CA ALA A 76 -2.80 -12.97 -0.01
C ALA A 76 -1.60 -13.52 0.76
N ALA A 77 -1.78 -14.56 1.59
CA ALA A 77 -0.68 -15.22 2.29
C ALA A 77 0.33 -15.89 1.34
N ASP A 78 -0.06 -16.20 0.11
CA ASP A 78 0.81 -16.80 -0.91
C ASP A 78 1.51 -15.75 -1.78
N ILE A 79 1.21 -14.46 -1.54
CA ILE A 79 1.65 -13.33 -2.35
C ILE A 79 2.75 -12.55 -1.62
N ILE A 80 3.77 -12.12 -2.36
CA ILE A 80 4.77 -11.12 -1.91
C ILE A 80 4.20 -9.72 -2.10
N GLY A 81 3.64 -9.48 -3.29
CA GLY A 81 3.12 -8.18 -3.68
C GLY A 81 2.40 -8.23 -5.02
N ILE A 82 1.83 -7.09 -5.37
CA ILE A 82 1.14 -6.88 -6.63
C ILE A 82 1.67 -5.64 -7.32
N LYS A 83 1.59 -5.63 -8.63
CA LYS A 83 1.80 -4.45 -9.44
C LYS A 83 0.54 -4.20 -10.24
N ILE A 84 -0.05 -3.00 -10.11
CA ILE A 84 -1.32 -2.63 -10.73
C ILE A 84 -1.20 -1.30 -11.47
N TRP A 85 -2.03 -1.12 -12.48
CA TRP A 85 -2.08 0.10 -13.26
C TRP A 85 -3.49 0.40 -13.76
N HIS A 86 -3.76 1.64 -14.10
CA HIS A 86 -5.01 1.99 -14.78
C HIS A 86 -4.89 1.62 -16.27
N LYS A 87 -5.94 1.04 -16.84
CA LYS A 87 -5.95 0.57 -18.24
C LYS A 87 -5.56 1.66 -19.26
N ASP A 88 -5.93 2.91 -18.98
CA ASP A 88 -5.62 4.07 -19.84
C ASP A 88 -4.23 4.67 -19.56
N PHE A 89 -3.52 4.17 -18.52
CA PHE A 89 -2.19 4.62 -18.10
C PHE A 89 -1.27 3.43 -17.77
N PRO A 90 -1.02 2.52 -18.74
CA PRO A 90 -0.31 1.26 -18.47
C PRO A 90 1.14 1.45 -18.00
N ASP A 91 1.74 2.60 -18.31
CA ASP A 91 3.12 2.93 -17.90
C ASP A 91 3.20 3.39 -16.43
N LYS A 92 2.06 3.76 -15.82
CA LYS A 92 1.99 4.15 -14.40
C LYS A 92 1.69 2.92 -13.53
N LYS A 93 2.70 2.13 -13.26
CA LYS A 93 2.60 0.93 -12.43
C LYS A 93 2.80 1.28 -10.95
N HIS A 94 1.88 0.83 -10.11
CA HIS A 94 1.91 1.00 -8.66
C HIS A 94 2.13 -0.34 -7.99
N VAL A 95 2.99 -0.38 -6.99
CA VAL A 95 3.36 -1.61 -6.28
C VAL A 95 2.80 -1.60 -4.87
N LEU A 96 2.15 -2.69 -4.48
CA LEU A 96 1.74 -2.93 -3.11
C LEU A 96 2.31 -4.26 -2.64
N TYR A 97 2.86 -4.26 -1.43
CA TYR A 97 3.38 -5.45 -0.77
C TYR A 97 2.43 -5.93 0.31
N TYR A 98 2.29 -7.24 0.43
CA TYR A 98 1.59 -7.87 1.54
C TYR A 98 2.57 -8.10 2.68
N ILE A 99 2.58 -7.21 3.66
CA ILE A 99 3.52 -7.23 4.77
C ILE A 99 2.90 -7.85 6.01
N HIS A 100 3.65 -8.72 6.68
CA HIS A 100 3.30 -9.26 7.99
C HIS A 100 3.65 -8.20 9.05
N ALA A 101 2.63 -7.52 9.56
CA ALA A 101 2.79 -6.47 10.56
C ALA A 101 2.56 -7.03 11.97
N ARG A 102 3.30 -6.53 12.96
CA ARG A 102 3.06 -6.89 14.35
C ARG A 102 1.64 -6.46 14.73
N LYS A 103 0.83 -7.42 15.20
CA LYS A 103 -0.54 -7.20 15.65
C LYS A 103 -0.57 -6.18 16.78
N SER A 104 -1.38 -5.15 16.65
CA SER A 104 -1.71 -4.22 17.71
C SER A 104 -3.21 -4.20 17.95
N PHE A 105 -3.65 -3.59 19.06
CA PHE A 105 -5.05 -3.57 19.51
C PHE A 105 -6.05 -3.08 18.43
N MET A 106 -5.59 -2.27 17.46
CA MET A 106 -6.45 -1.66 16.44
C MET A 106 -6.08 -2.05 15.00
N GLN A 107 -5.20 -3.04 14.79
CA GLN A 107 -4.63 -3.31 13.48
C GLN A 107 -4.61 -4.80 13.17
N SER A 108 -4.86 -5.15 11.91
CA SER A 108 -4.72 -6.52 11.46
C SER A 108 -3.25 -6.95 11.44
N GLU A 109 -3.02 -8.24 11.56
CA GLU A 109 -1.69 -8.86 11.54
C GLU A 109 -0.99 -8.71 10.18
N HIS A 110 -1.73 -8.39 9.13
CA HIS A 110 -1.21 -8.20 7.77
C HIS A 110 -1.75 -6.92 7.18
N GLN A 111 -0.89 -6.23 6.42
CA GLN A 111 -1.20 -4.96 5.78
C GLN A 111 -0.75 -4.99 4.31
N TRP A 112 -1.46 -4.23 3.49
CA TRP A 112 -1.00 -3.89 2.16
C TRP A 112 -0.31 -2.53 2.21
N GLY A 113 0.95 -2.47 1.81
CA GLY A 113 1.76 -1.25 1.91
C GLY A 113 2.46 -0.88 0.62
N ASN A 114 2.53 0.42 0.36
CA ASN A 114 3.33 1.00 -0.69
C ASN A 114 4.69 1.42 -0.11
N PRO A 115 5.85 0.98 -0.68
CA PRO A 115 7.16 1.44 -0.24
C PRO A 115 7.30 2.92 -0.57
N VAL A 116 7.60 3.75 0.43
CA VAL A 116 7.69 5.21 0.27
C VAL A 116 9.07 5.78 0.60
N MET A 117 9.80 5.11 1.47
CA MET A 117 11.16 5.51 1.88
C MET A 117 11.99 4.25 2.16
N GLY A 118 13.32 4.36 2.02
CA GLY A 118 14.17 3.24 2.36
C GLY A 118 15.66 3.50 2.22
N SER A 119 16.41 2.57 2.77
CA SER A 119 17.87 2.48 2.66
C SER A 119 18.29 1.01 2.73
N ALA A 120 19.58 0.74 2.60
CA ALA A 120 20.11 -0.62 2.79
C ALA A 120 19.81 -1.19 4.19
N TRP A 121 19.50 -0.34 5.16
CA TRP A 121 19.16 -0.72 6.52
C TRP A 121 17.71 -1.14 6.70
N GLY A 122 16.76 -0.55 5.95
CA GLY A 122 15.35 -0.88 6.03
C GLY A 122 14.45 -0.08 5.09
N VAL A 123 13.21 -0.53 4.96
CA VAL A 123 12.17 0.04 4.09
C VAL A 123 10.97 0.45 4.90
N VAL A 124 10.42 1.62 4.61
CA VAL A 124 9.19 2.12 5.21
C VAL A 124 8.05 1.99 4.21
N PHE A 125 7.04 1.26 4.62
CA PHE A 125 5.80 1.07 3.87
C PHE A 125 4.71 1.96 4.43
N GLN A 126 4.07 2.72 3.55
CA GLN A 126 2.85 3.45 3.87
C GLN A 126 1.66 2.52 3.65
N CYS A 127 0.84 2.33 4.68
CA CYS A 127 -0.37 1.52 4.64
C CYS A 127 -1.57 2.41 4.89
N GLU A 128 -2.50 2.39 3.95
CA GLU A 128 -3.74 3.15 4.01
C GLU A 128 -4.93 2.21 4.13
N MET A 129 -5.99 2.70 4.73
CA MET A 129 -7.20 1.90 4.87
C MET A 129 -7.87 1.61 3.53
N ASN A 130 -7.79 2.54 2.59
CA ASN A 130 -8.36 2.38 1.26
C ASN A 130 -7.50 3.07 0.21
N TYR A 131 -7.27 2.38 -0.88
CA TYR A 131 -6.60 2.89 -2.06
C TYR A 131 -7.62 3.14 -3.18
N GLN A 132 -7.36 4.16 -3.97
CA GLN A 132 -8.11 4.44 -5.19
C GLN A 132 -7.15 4.90 -6.27
N MET A 133 -7.39 4.49 -7.50
CA MET A 133 -6.65 5.00 -8.65
C MET A 133 -7.43 6.12 -9.31
N ASP A 134 -6.77 7.24 -9.57
CA ASP A 134 -7.39 8.37 -10.28
C ASP A 134 -7.61 7.99 -11.74
N LYS A 135 -8.87 8.08 -12.19
CA LYS A 135 -9.27 7.72 -13.56
C LYS A 135 -8.74 8.67 -14.62
N LYS A 136 -8.34 9.89 -14.25
CA LYS A 136 -7.85 10.91 -15.18
C LYS A 136 -6.33 10.93 -15.30
N THR A 137 -5.64 10.53 -14.25
CA THR A 137 -4.19 10.62 -14.18
C THR A 137 -3.50 9.26 -14.04
N GLY A 138 -4.23 8.21 -13.63
CA GLY A 138 -3.67 6.91 -13.31
C GLY A 138 -2.86 6.89 -12.01
N ASP A 139 -2.87 7.97 -11.24
CA ASP A 139 -2.12 8.06 -10.00
C ASP A 139 -2.86 7.37 -8.84
N PHE A 140 -2.08 6.87 -7.88
CA PHE A 140 -2.62 6.31 -6.65
C PHE A 140 -3.06 7.44 -5.73
N ASN A 141 -4.33 7.40 -5.34
CA ASN A 141 -4.90 8.32 -4.37
C ASN A 141 -5.41 7.54 -3.15
N PHE A 142 -5.28 8.15 -1.99
CA PHE A 142 -5.84 7.63 -0.77
C PHE A 142 -7.21 8.24 -0.55
N ILE A 143 -8.23 7.41 -0.31
CA ILE A 143 -9.53 7.92 0.07
C ILE A 143 -9.45 8.30 1.53
N LYS A 144 -9.23 9.58 1.81
CA LYS A 144 -9.49 10.13 3.13
C LYS A 144 -10.98 10.18 3.36
N PHE A 145 -11.43 9.69 4.49
CA PHE A 145 -12.81 9.83 4.90
C PHE A 145 -13.09 11.32 5.18
N VAL A 146 -13.62 12.02 4.18
CA VAL A 146 -14.07 13.40 4.33
C VAL A 146 -15.58 13.36 4.51
N GLY A 147 -16.06 13.42 5.73
CA GLY A 147 -17.49 13.60 5.96
C GLY A 147 -18.02 12.81 7.15
N GLY A 148 -18.04 13.44 8.27
CA GLY A 148 -18.60 12.98 9.52
C GLY A 148 -17.68 13.38 10.67
N ASN A 149 -18.22 13.57 11.86
CA ASN A 149 -17.47 13.91 13.08
C ASN A 149 -16.55 12.75 13.56
N GLY A 150 -16.09 11.89 12.64
CA GLY A 150 -15.13 10.83 12.92
C GLY A 150 -13.69 11.29 12.65
N PRO A 151 -12.70 10.74 13.37
CA PRO A 151 -11.31 11.03 13.08
C PRO A 151 -10.96 10.58 11.64
N ASP A 152 -10.13 11.38 10.95
CA ASP A 152 -9.56 10.98 9.67
C ASP A 152 -8.95 9.57 9.78
N THR A 153 -9.13 8.76 8.75
CA THR A 153 -8.48 7.45 8.72
C THR A 153 -6.96 7.63 8.83
N PRO A 154 -6.33 7.00 9.81
CA PRO A 154 -4.91 7.22 10.03
C PRO A 154 -4.07 6.61 8.91
N THR A 155 -3.05 7.34 8.49
CA THR A 155 -1.94 6.80 7.71
C THR A 155 -0.97 6.09 8.63
N LEU A 156 -0.71 4.81 8.36
CA LEU A 156 0.20 3.98 9.12
C LEU A 156 1.49 3.75 8.33
N TYR A 157 2.63 3.86 8.99
CA TYR A 157 3.91 3.55 8.37
C TYR A 157 4.59 2.44 9.13
N TYR A 158 4.94 1.39 8.41
CA TYR A 158 5.63 0.22 8.96
C TYR A 158 7.05 0.14 8.47
N LEU A 159 7.97 -0.13 9.38
CA LEU A 159 9.37 -0.43 9.07
C LEU A 159 9.55 -1.93 8.88
N VAL A 160 10.17 -2.31 7.79
CA VAL A 160 10.65 -3.67 7.52
C VAL A 160 12.17 -3.62 7.39
N ARG A 161 12.88 -4.52 8.07
CA ARG A 161 14.33 -4.65 7.96
C ARG A 161 14.72 -6.03 7.42
N PRO A 162 15.86 -6.15 6.75
CA PRO A 162 16.39 -7.46 6.36
C PRO A 162 16.47 -8.41 7.56
N GLY A 163 15.92 -9.61 7.41
CA GLY A 163 15.89 -10.62 8.46
C GLY A 163 14.79 -10.47 9.52
N TRP A 164 13.97 -9.44 9.45
CA TRP A 164 12.80 -9.32 10.33
C TRP A 164 11.63 -10.16 9.80
N GLU A 165 11.01 -10.93 10.68
CA GLU A 165 9.82 -11.72 10.35
C GLU A 165 8.55 -10.86 10.29
N GLN A 166 8.54 -9.75 11.03
CA GLN A 166 7.40 -8.85 11.15
C GLN A 166 7.82 -7.40 11.00
N ALA A 167 6.97 -6.64 10.31
CA ALA A 167 7.09 -5.19 10.24
C ALA A 167 6.66 -4.54 11.56
N GLU A 168 7.36 -3.51 11.98
CA GLU A 168 7.04 -2.72 13.18
C GLU A 168 6.37 -1.41 12.81
N LEU A 169 5.32 -1.04 13.55
CA LEU A 169 4.68 0.27 13.41
C LEU A 169 5.66 1.36 13.80
N LEU A 170 6.02 2.19 12.83
CA LEU A 170 7.02 3.24 12.97
C LEU A 170 6.39 4.62 13.16
N LEU A 171 5.47 5.02 12.25
CA LEU A 171 4.82 6.31 12.28
C LEU A 171 3.30 6.17 12.22
N PHE A 172 2.63 7.13 12.86
CA PHE A 172 1.19 7.30 12.83
C PHE A 172 0.89 8.74 12.37
N ASN A 173 0.20 8.91 11.26
CA ASN A 173 -0.01 10.22 10.62
C ASN A 173 1.29 11.04 10.45
N GLY A 174 2.38 10.37 10.09
CA GLY A 174 3.69 10.99 9.90
C GLY A 174 4.45 11.36 11.18
N GLY A 175 3.92 11.04 12.37
CA GLY A 175 4.60 11.27 13.65
C GLY A 175 4.94 9.98 14.38
N PHE A 176 5.96 9.99 15.23
CA PHE A 176 6.28 8.88 16.12
C PHE A 176 5.18 8.72 17.19
N PRO A 177 4.42 7.61 17.22
CA PRO A 177 3.31 7.44 18.16
C PRO A 177 3.77 7.35 19.61
N GLN A 178 4.92 6.75 19.84
CA GLN A 178 5.56 6.59 21.14
C GLN A 178 7.06 6.78 20.99
N LYS A 179 7.55 8.01 21.16
CA LYS A 179 8.97 8.38 20.91
C LYS A 179 9.97 7.43 21.56
N LYS A 180 9.72 7.01 22.82
CA LYS A 180 10.61 6.08 23.54
C LYS A 180 10.69 4.73 22.83
N LYS A 181 9.54 4.14 22.52
CA LYS A 181 9.45 2.83 21.85
C LYS A 181 9.95 2.91 20.41
N SER A 182 9.62 4.00 19.70
CA SER A 182 10.15 4.20 18.33
C SER A 182 11.67 4.36 18.32
N ALA A 183 12.25 5.03 19.33
CA ALA A 183 13.71 5.15 19.46
C ALA A 183 14.40 3.80 19.68
N GLU A 184 13.74 2.84 20.32
CA GLU A 184 14.27 1.49 20.53
C GLU A 184 14.51 0.74 19.20
N LEU A 185 13.74 1.06 18.16
CA LEU A 185 13.93 0.47 16.82
C LEU A 185 15.28 0.90 16.18
N PHE A 186 15.84 2.01 16.64
CA PHE A 186 17.10 2.60 16.16
C PHE A 186 18.24 2.51 17.19
N ALA A 187 18.13 1.60 18.17
CA ALA A 187 19.09 1.50 19.28
C ALA A 187 20.54 1.20 18.85
N GLU A 188 20.74 0.69 17.64
CA GLU A 188 22.07 0.46 17.06
C GLU A 188 22.84 1.78 16.82
N ASN A 189 22.13 2.91 16.71
CA ASN A 189 22.71 4.24 16.65
C ASN A 189 22.16 5.08 17.81
N GLU A 190 22.97 5.21 18.87
CA GLU A 190 22.56 5.90 20.10
C GLU A 190 22.23 7.39 19.89
N GLU A 191 22.91 8.03 18.94
CA GLU A 191 22.67 9.44 18.61
C GLU A 191 21.30 9.63 17.99
N ILE A 192 20.95 8.82 16.98
CA ILE A 192 19.62 8.81 16.34
C ILE A 192 18.53 8.46 17.36
N ALA A 193 18.72 7.39 18.12
CA ALA A 193 17.74 6.97 19.14
C ALA A 193 17.49 8.07 20.18
N THR A 194 18.56 8.72 20.67
CA THR A 194 18.47 9.83 21.61
C THR A 194 17.78 11.06 21.00
N ALA A 195 18.07 11.38 19.73
CA ALA A 195 17.46 12.51 19.04
C ALA A 195 15.95 12.29 18.83
N ILE A 196 15.51 11.09 18.48
CA ILE A 196 14.08 10.72 18.38
C ILE A 196 13.41 10.82 19.75
N LYS A 197 14.01 10.25 20.79
CA LYS A 197 13.48 10.28 22.17
C LYS A 197 13.29 11.68 22.67
N LYS A 198 14.24 12.60 22.40
CA LYS A 198 14.19 14.03 22.75
C LYS A 198 13.29 14.84 21.83
N GLY A 199 12.76 14.25 20.74
CA GLY A 199 11.93 14.95 19.75
C GLY A 199 12.68 15.93 18.86
N LYS A 200 14.00 15.80 18.76
CA LYS A 200 14.84 16.57 17.84
C LYS A 200 14.71 16.06 16.40
N LEU A 201 14.56 14.74 16.23
CA LEU A 201 14.18 14.10 14.96
C LEU A 201 12.69 13.76 14.98
N LYS A 202 12.04 14.00 13.85
CA LYS A 202 10.59 13.79 13.60
C LYS A 202 10.39 12.77 12.50
N GLY A 203 9.14 12.39 12.27
CA GLY A 203 8.80 11.49 11.16
C GLY A 203 9.11 12.08 9.77
N SER A 204 9.11 13.41 9.63
CA SER A 204 9.55 14.10 8.41
C SER A 204 11.03 13.89 8.07
N ASP A 205 11.84 13.53 9.08
CA ASP A 205 13.27 13.32 8.91
C ASP A 205 13.61 11.85 8.62
N MET A 206 12.59 11.04 8.31
CA MET A 206 12.73 9.58 8.24
C MET A 206 13.72 9.13 7.19
N GLN A 207 13.73 9.75 5.99
CA GLN A 207 14.73 9.36 4.97
C GLN A 207 16.15 9.62 5.46
N TYR A 208 16.40 10.77 6.08
CA TYR A 208 17.70 11.08 6.70
C TYR A 208 18.08 10.04 7.77
N ILE A 209 17.12 9.66 8.64
CA ILE A 209 17.35 8.64 9.66
C ILE A 209 17.75 7.29 9.02
N LEU A 210 17.05 6.87 7.97
CA LEU A 210 17.34 5.61 7.28
C LEU A 210 18.72 5.63 6.61
N ASP A 211 19.09 6.76 6.01
CA ASP A 211 20.38 6.93 5.35
C ASP A 211 21.53 6.90 6.36
N GLU A 212 21.39 7.58 7.50
CA GLU A 212 22.35 7.52 8.60
C GLU A 212 22.50 6.10 9.19
N MET A 213 21.37 5.38 9.36
CA MET A 213 21.39 3.99 9.82
C MET A 213 22.09 3.05 8.83
N ALA A 214 22.06 3.38 7.54
CA ALA A 214 22.75 2.65 6.47
C ALA A 214 24.23 3.05 6.31
N GLY A 215 24.74 3.97 7.12
CA GLY A 215 26.10 4.52 6.99
C GLY A 215 26.27 5.35 5.73
N GLY A 216 25.25 6.13 5.35
CA GLY A 216 25.25 6.98 4.16
C GLY A 216 25.22 6.23 2.83
N LYS A 217 24.95 4.93 2.83
CA LYS A 217 24.78 4.15 1.59
C LYS A 217 23.37 4.38 1.06
N PRO A 218 23.21 5.07 -0.09
CA PRO A 218 21.90 5.23 -0.70
C PRO A 218 21.35 3.87 -1.05
N MET A 219 20.06 3.75 -0.92
CA MET A 219 19.34 2.57 -1.32
C MET A 219 19.21 2.54 -2.84
N GLU A 220 19.59 1.44 -3.44
CA GLU A 220 18.87 1.01 -4.64
C GLU A 220 17.45 0.63 -4.16
N MET A 221 16.42 1.38 -4.59
CA MET A 221 15.03 1.17 -4.20
C MET A 221 14.69 -0.31 -4.13
N PRO A 222 13.85 -0.75 -3.18
CA PRO A 222 13.60 -2.17 -2.88
C PRO A 222 12.86 -2.94 -3.98
N VAL A 223 13.16 -2.61 -5.22
CA VAL A 223 12.73 -3.33 -6.42
C VAL A 223 13.10 -4.81 -6.35
N LYS A 224 14.05 -5.17 -5.50
CA LYS A 224 14.53 -6.56 -5.35
C LYS A 224 13.78 -7.42 -4.34
N ILE A 225 12.76 -6.90 -3.63
CA ILE A 225 11.86 -7.79 -2.88
C ILE A 225 10.95 -8.56 -3.86
N ILE A 226 10.64 -7.97 -5.01
CA ILE A 226 10.06 -8.66 -6.17
C ILE A 226 11.23 -9.06 -7.06
N PRO A 227 11.54 -10.35 -7.24
CA PRO A 227 12.60 -10.79 -8.12
C PRO A 227 12.40 -10.20 -9.52
N GLU A 228 13.44 -9.61 -10.11
CA GLU A 228 13.42 -9.35 -11.55
C GLU A 228 13.29 -10.70 -12.25
N VAL A 229 12.17 -10.90 -12.94
CA VAL A 229 12.02 -12.02 -13.85
C VAL A 229 13.06 -11.83 -14.95
N LYS A 230 14.14 -12.61 -14.91
CA LYS A 230 15.02 -12.73 -16.06
C LYS A 230 14.16 -13.29 -17.18
N THR A 231 13.74 -12.45 -18.11
CA THR A 231 13.28 -12.91 -19.41
C THR A 231 14.49 -13.58 -20.07
N ASP A 232 14.61 -14.89 -19.90
CA ASP A 232 15.50 -15.66 -20.73
C ASP A 232 15.05 -15.40 -22.17
N SER A 233 15.87 -14.65 -22.89
CA SER A 233 15.73 -14.47 -24.31
C SER A 233 15.75 -15.87 -24.91
N VAL A 234 14.59 -16.36 -25.31
CA VAL A 234 14.47 -17.53 -26.18
C VAL A 234 15.20 -17.11 -27.46
N SER A 235 16.45 -17.52 -27.57
CA SER A 235 17.17 -17.48 -28.83
C SER A 235 16.44 -18.43 -29.76
N ASN A 236 15.64 -17.89 -30.66
CA ASN A 236 15.16 -18.61 -31.83
C ASN A 236 16.40 -19.08 -32.61
N GLY A 237 16.78 -20.31 -32.35
CA GLY A 237 17.71 -21.01 -33.22
C GLY A 237 17.02 -21.14 -34.57
N VAL A 238 17.49 -20.36 -35.54
CA VAL A 238 17.24 -20.55 -36.93
C VAL A 238 17.89 -21.89 -37.29
N VAL A 239 17.06 -22.94 -37.46
CA VAL A 239 17.48 -24.16 -38.11
C VAL A 239 17.59 -23.81 -39.58
N GLY A 240 18.82 -23.70 -40.07
CA GLY A 240 19.09 -23.63 -41.49
C GLY A 240 18.80 -25.02 -42.09
N ASP A 241 17.91 -25.05 -43.04
CA ASP A 241 17.77 -26.16 -43.94
C ASP A 241 18.88 -26.01 -45.01
N ASP A 242 19.86 -26.91 -44.94
CA ASP A 242 20.75 -27.19 -46.05
C ASP A 242 20.39 -28.57 -46.61
N GLU A 243 20.08 -28.58 -47.95
CA GLU A 243 19.93 -29.67 -48.91
C GLU A 243 18.58 -30.41 -48.93
#